data_f00dc8aec0653ceb2cb50662b2ea3443
#
_entry.id   f00dc8aec0653ceb2cb50662b2ea3443
#
_cell.length_a   1.000
_cell.length_b   1.000
_cell.length_c   1.000
_cell.angle_alpha   90.00
_cell.angle_beta   90.00
_cell.angle_gamma   90.00
#
_symmetry.space_group_name_H-M   'P 1'
#
loop_
_entity.id
_entity.type
_entity.pdbx_description
1 polymer ?
#
loop_
_entity_poly.entity_id
_entity_poly.type
_entity_poly.pdbx_seq_one_letter_code
_entity_poly.pdbx_strand_id
1 'polypeptide(L)'
;MKYSIDKQDRYSVFSLEEANLNSVIAPQLKSEFIFLRSEGVRNLIFDLSHVDYIDSSGLSSILTANRIWKDYGSFVMTNVQSANVNKLIEISKLDGILIIIPTLEESVEYVHMEDLERDLIEEEE
;
A
#
# COMPACT_ATOMS: atom_id res chain seq x y z
N MET A 1 -13.87 -5.41 -9.66
CA MET A 1 -12.57 -4.74 -9.49
C MET A 1 -11.50 -5.55 -10.20
N LYS A 2 -10.73 -4.89 -11.03
CA LYS A 2 -9.58 -5.52 -11.71
C LYS A 2 -8.33 -5.28 -10.91
N TYR A 3 -7.61 -6.35 -10.61
CA TYR A 3 -6.37 -6.26 -9.85
C TYR A 3 -5.54 -7.53 -10.04
N SER A 4 -4.28 -7.45 -9.69
CA SER A 4 -3.39 -8.62 -9.64
C SER A 4 -2.58 -8.60 -8.36
N ILE A 5 -2.20 -9.78 -7.91
CA ILE A 5 -1.35 -9.94 -6.72
C ILE A 5 -0.15 -10.79 -7.10
N ASP A 6 1.04 -10.23 -6.90
CA ASP A 6 2.30 -10.95 -7.08
C ASP A 6 2.86 -11.26 -5.69
N LYS A 7 2.78 -12.54 -5.29
CA LYS A 7 3.23 -12.99 -3.97
C LYS A 7 4.69 -13.42 -4.03
N GLN A 8 5.51 -12.76 -3.26
CA GLN A 8 6.92 -13.07 -3.09
C GLN A 8 7.18 -13.53 -1.65
N ASP A 9 8.38 -13.98 -1.37
CA ASP A 9 8.74 -14.55 -0.07
C ASP A 9 8.50 -13.58 1.09
N ARG A 10 8.94 -12.33 0.94
CA ARG A 10 8.92 -11.35 2.00
C ARG A 10 7.91 -10.23 1.79
N TYR A 11 7.25 -10.19 0.64
CA TYR A 11 6.29 -9.15 0.32
C TYR A 11 5.32 -9.63 -0.74
N SER A 12 4.20 -8.91 -0.87
CA SER A 12 3.27 -9.08 -1.98
C SER A 12 3.05 -7.74 -2.65
N VAL A 13 2.87 -7.75 -3.96
CA VAL A 13 2.54 -6.54 -4.72
C VAL A 13 1.08 -6.64 -5.15
N PHE A 14 0.29 -5.69 -4.72
CA PHE A 14 -1.11 -5.56 -5.13
C PHE A 14 -1.18 -4.45 -6.18
N SER A 15 -1.50 -4.81 -7.41
CA SER A 15 -1.62 -3.84 -8.50
C SER A 15 -3.10 -3.65 -8.82
N LEU A 16 -3.60 -2.45 -8.55
CA LEU A 16 -4.98 -2.08 -8.86
C LEU A 16 -5.05 -1.64 -10.32
N GLU A 17 -5.78 -2.40 -11.13
CA GLU A 17 -5.92 -2.14 -12.57
C GLU A 17 -7.21 -1.40 -12.87
N GLU A 18 -7.46 -0.32 -12.13
CA GLU A 18 -8.63 0.55 -12.27
C GLU A 18 -8.16 2.00 -12.34
N ALA A 19 -8.76 2.77 -13.23
CA ALA A 19 -8.45 4.19 -13.34
C ALA A 19 -8.96 5.00 -12.15
N ASN A 20 -10.08 4.57 -11.57
CA ASN A 20 -10.75 5.29 -10.48
C ASN A 20 -10.86 4.42 -9.24
N LEU A 21 -10.21 4.85 -8.18
CA LEU A 21 -10.40 4.26 -6.86
C LEU A 21 -11.45 5.10 -6.12
N ASN A 22 -12.67 4.62 -6.15
CA ASN A 22 -13.85 5.35 -5.69
C ASN A 22 -14.74 4.49 -4.77
N SER A 23 -15.92 5.04 -4.41
CA SER A 23 -16.86 4.37 -3.51
C SER A 23 -17.41 3.05 -4.06
N VAL A 24 -17.33 2.82 -5.37
CA VAL A 24 -17.79 1.57 -5.97
C VAL A 24 -16.85 0.41 -5.64
N ILE A 25 -15.55 0.66 -5.72
CA ILE A 25 -14.55 -0.40 -5.51
C ILE A 25 -13.87 -0.37 -4.14
N ALA A 26 -13.93 0.75 -3.42
CA ALA A 26 -13.26 0.89 -2.14
C ALA A 26 -13.65 -0.19 -1.11
N PRO A 27 -14.92 -0.58 -0.96
CA PRO A 27 -15.28 -1.65 -0.02
C PRO A 27 -14.63 -2.99 -0.35
N GLN A 28 -14.59 -3.35 -1.64
CA GLN A 28 -13.94 -4.58 -2.07
C GLN A 28 -12.44 -4.52 -1.84
N LEU A 29 -11.82 -3.38 -2.11
CA LEU A 29 -10.39 -3.19 -1.87
C LEU A 29 -10.04 -3.34 -0.39
N LYS A 30 -10.85 -2.75 0.50
CA LYS A 30 -10.68 -2.93 1.95
C LYS A 30 -10.74 -4.40 2.35
N SER A 31 -11.70 -5.14 1.81
CA SER A 31 -11.86 -6.58 2.09
C SER A 31 -10.64 -7.36 1.64
N GLU A 32 -10.09 -7.05 0.47
CA GLU A 32 -8.89 -7.71 -0.03
C GLU A 32 -7.68 -7.42 0.85
N PHE A 33 -7.52 -6.19 1.29
CA PHE A 33 -6.44 -5.83 2.21
C PHE A 33 -6.55 -6.59 3.53
N ILE A 34 -7.73 -6.63 4.12
CA ILE A 34 -7.98 -7.36 5.37
C ILE A 34 -7.67 -8.85 5.18
N PHE A 35 -8.08 -9.42 4.06
CA PHE A 35 -7.82 -10.82 3.73
C PHE A 35 -6.31 -11.09 3.64
N LEU A 36 -5.58 -10.28 2.90
CA LEU A 36 -4.13 -10.43 2.76
C LEU A 36 -3.41 -10.33 4.12
N ARG A 37 -3.84 -9.39 4.94
CA ARG A 37 -3.30 -9.26 6.29
C ARG A 37 -3.56 -10.51 7.13
N SER A 38 -4.77 -11.07 7.04
CA SER A 38 -5.14 -12.29 7.76
C SER A 38 -4.39 -13.52 7.28
N GLU A 39 -3.98 -13.53 6.00
CA GLU A 39 -3.17 -14.58 5.39
C GLU A 39 -1.71 -14.53 5.82
N GLY A 40 -1.31 -13.50 6.56
CA GLY A 40 0.05 -13.36 7.04
C GLY A 40 0.98 -12.60 6.11
N VAL A 41 0.44 -11.86 5.12
CA VAL A 41 1.26 -10.99 4.27
C VAL A 41 1.84 -9.90 5.16
N ARG A 42 3.15 -9.95 5.38
CA ARG A 42 3.83 -9.05 6.29
C ARG A 42 4.08 -7.68 5.68
N ASN A 43 4.43 -7.65 4.41
CA ASN A 43 4.71 -6.40 3.69
C ASN A 43 3.88 -6.35 2.43
N LEU A 44 3.10 -5.29 2.28
CA LEU A 44 2.27 -5.07 1.11
C LEU A 44 2.74 -3.83 0.37
N ILE A 45 3.02 -4.00 -0.92
CA ILE A 45 3.33 -2.91 -1.83
C ILE A 45 2.11 -2.70 -2.71
N PHE A 46 1.53 -1.50 -2.64
CA PHE A 46 0.33 -1.14 -3.39
C PHE A 46 0.73 -0.31 -4.61
N ASP A 47 0.61 -0.93 -5.79
CA ASP A 47 0.99 -0.32 -7.06
C ASP A 47 -0.19 0.43 -7.64
N LEU A 48 -0.03 1.74 -7.82
CA LEU A 48 -1.05 2.67 -8.30
C LEU A 48 -0.77 3.18 -9.72
N SER A 49 0.03 2.47 -10.50
CA SER A 49 0.42 2.93 -11.85
C SER A 49 -0.76 3.15 -12.78
N HIS A 50 -1.87 2.45 -12.60
CA HIS A 50 -3.07 2.58 -13.43
C HIS A 50 -4.10 3.57 -12.86
N VAL A 51 -3.89 4.04 -11.64
CA VAL A 51 -4.89 4.86 -10.95
C VAL A 51 -4.71 6.33 -11.30
N ASP A 52 -5.76 6.94 -11.87
CA ASP A 52 -5.76 8.35 -12.25
C ASP A 52 -6.45 9.22 -11.20
N TYR A 53 -7.46 8.69 -10.52
CA TYR A 53 -8.28 9.43 -9.57
C TYR A 53 -8.58 8.61 -8.33
N ILE A 54 -8.57 9.26 -7.19
CA ILE A 54 -8.99 8.69 -5.91
C ILE A 54 -9.96 9.68 -5.27
N ASP A 55 -11.13 9.19 -4.84
CA ASP A 55 -12.05 9.99 -4.04
C ASP A 55 -11.83 9.75 -2.53
N SER A 56 -12.68 10.36 -1.70
CA SER A 56 -12.56 10.22 -0.25
C SER A 56 -12.74 8.77 0.22
N SER A 57 -13.58 7.99 -0.46
CA SER A 57 -13.78 6.57 -0.13
C SER A 57 -12.54 5.75 -0.46
N GLY A 58 -11.93 6.04 -1.63
CA GLY A 58 -10.68 5.40 -2.02
C GLY A 58 -9.55 5.73 -1.05
N LEU A 59 -9.44 6.99 -0.67
CA LEU A 59 -8.44 7.42 0.30
C LEU A 59 -8.65 6.73 1.64
N SER A 60 -9.90 6.58 2.07
CA SER A 60 -10.24 5.86 3.30
C SER A 60 -9.76 4.40 3.25
N SER A 61 -9.87 3.73 2.09
CA SER A 61 -9.38 2.35 1.94
C SER A 61 -7.87 2.26 2.11
N ILE A 62 -7.14 3.24 1.60
CA ILE A 62 -5.68 3.31 1.74
C ILE A 62 -5.30 3.55 3.22
N LEU A 63 -5.99 4.45 3.89
CA LEU A 63 -5.75 4.72 5.31
C LEU A 63 -6.05 3.50 6.18
N THR A 64 -7.09 2.74 5.83
CA THR A 64 -7.39 1.49 6.50
C THR A 64 -6.24 0.50 6.35
N ALA A 65 -5.71 0.35 5.14
CA ALA A 65 -4.57 -0.53 4.90
C ALA A 65 -3.35 -0.09 5.72
N ASN A 66 -3.06 1.20 5.72
CA ASN A 66 -1.95 1.74 6.50
C ASN A 66 -2.08 1.40 7.98
N ARG A 67 -3.29 1.49 8.50
CA ARG A 67 -3.58 1.20 9.91
C ARG A 67 -3.43 -0.28 10.24
N ILE A 68 -3.94 -1.17 9.38
CA ILE A 68 -3.90 -2.61 9.68
C ILE A 68 -2.52 -3.22 9.50
N TRP A 69 -1.63 -2.59 8.74
CA TRP A 69 -0.23 -3.03 8.65
C TRP A 69 0.68 -2.38 9.67
N LYS A 70 0.25 -1.29 10.28
CA LYS A 70 1.01 -0.64 11.34
C LYS A 70 1.32 -1.65 12.45
N ASP A 71 2.53 -1.64 12.95
CA ASP A 71 3.01 -2.54 14.01
C ASP A 71 3.06 -4.02 13.62
N TYR A 72 2.74 -4.36 12.38
CA TYR A 72 2.84 -5.72 11.89
C TYR A 72 3.93 -5.88 10.82
N GLY A 73 3.94 -4.99 9.87
CA GLY A 73 4.87 -5.00 8.75
C GLY A 73 4.90 -3.65 8.07
N SER A 74 4.97 -3.66 6.75
CA SER A 74 5.00 -2.44 5.96
C SER A 74 3.84 -2.38 4.98
N PHE A 75 3.26 -1.20 4.82
CA PHE A 75 2.35 -0.88 3.73
C PHE A 75 2.95 0.28 2.96
N VAL A 76 3.28 0.05 1.69
CA VAL A 76 3.99 1.00 0.85
C VAL A 76 3.18 1.24 -0.42
N MET A 77 3.00 2.50 -0.80
CA MET A 77 2.41 2.86 -2.08
C MET A 77 3.52 3.17 -3.07
N THR A 78 3.36 2.71 -4.30
CA THR A 78 4.36 2.95 -5.34
C THR A 78 3.71 3.29 -6.67
N ASN A 79 4.51 3.84 -7.57
CA ASN A 79 4.10 4.21 -8.91
C ASN A 79 2.90 5.15 -8.93
N VAL A 80 2.88 6.11 -8.02
CA VAL A 80 1.84 7.16 -8.00
C VAL A 80 2.20 8.17 -9.07
N GLN A 81 1.71 7.97 -10.28
CA GLN A 81 2.06 8.79 -11.46
C GLN A 81 1.05 9.90 -11.73
N SER A 82 -0.17 9.78 -11.24
CA SER A 82 -1.23 10.75 -11.46
C SER A 82 -0.99 12.03 -10.67
N ALA A 83 -1.02 13.17 -11.35
CA ALA A 83 -0.94 14.47 -10.72
C ALA A 83 -2.11 14.70 -9.77
N ASN A 84 -3.31 14.18 -10.09
CA ASN A 84 -4.50 14.31 -9.25
C ASN A 84 -4.33 13.54 -7.93
N VAL A 85 -3.80 12.33 -8.00
CA VAL A 85 -3.57 11.50 -6.80
C VAL A 85 -2.51 12.15 -5.91
N ASN A 86 -1.39 12.60 -6.50
CA ASN A 86 -0.33 13.27 -5.75
C ASN A 86 -0.85 14.53 -5.07
N LYS A 87 -1.66 15.31 -5.78
CA LYS A 87 -2.24 16.55 -5.25
C LYS A 87 -3.18 16.25 -4.08
N LEU A 88 -4.01 15.21 -4.20
CA LEU A 88 -4.92 14.82 -3.11
C LEU A 88 -4.14 14.43 -1.85
N ILE A 89 -3.09 13.64 -2.01
CA ILE A 89 -2.23 13.22 -0.90
C ILE A 89 -1.61 14.44 -0.22
N GLU A 90 -1.09 15.37 -1.01
CA GLU A 90 -0.47 16.60 -0.53
C GLU A 90 -1.47 17.49 0.22
N ILE A 91 -2.63 17.74 -0.38
CA ILE A 91 -3.68 18.57 0.22
C ILE A 91 -4.18 17.96 1.54
N SER A 92 -4.30 16.65 1.59
CA SER A 92 -4.76 15.91 2.77
C SER A 92 -3.65 15.75 3.83
N LYS A 93 -2.44 16.21 3.54
CA LYS A 93 -1.26 16.11 4.41
C LYS A 93 -0.94 14.67 4.81
N LEU A 94 -1.18 13.74 3.89
CA LEU A 94 -0.94 12.32 4.13
C LEU A 94 0.46 11.87 3.71
N ASP A 95 1.22 12.73 3.06
CA ASP A 95 2.60 12.49 2.68
C ASP A 95 3.51 12.28 3.90
N GLY A 96 3.12 12.77 5.06
CA GLY A 96 3.85 12.53 6.32
C GLY A 96 3.37 11.27 7.07
N ILE A 97 2.29 10.63 6.61
CA ILE A 97 1.69 9.44 7.26
C ILE A 97 1.89 8.20 6.40
N LEU A 98 1.65 8.33 5.10
CA LEU A 98 1.78 7.23 4.15
C LEU A 98 3.21 7.11 3.66
N ILE A 99 3.65 5.89 3.45
CA ILE A 99 4.96 5.62 2.85
C ILE A 99 4.73 5.50 1.34
N ILE A 100 5.27 6.45 0.60
CA ILE A 100 5.12 6.53 -0.86
C ILE A 100 6.50 6.53 -1.47
N ILE A 101 6.78 5.52 -2.27
CA ILE A 101 8.10 5.30 -2.87
C ILE A 101 7.94 5.30 -4.39
N PRO A 102 8.82 6.01 -5.12
CA PRO A 102 8.63 6.22 -6.56
C PRO A 102 8.49 4.96 -7.41
N THR A 103 9.30 3.93 -7.17
CA THR A 103 9.33 2.73 -8.02
C THR A 103 9.10 1.46 -7.23
N LEU A 104 8.68 0.41 -7.93
CA LEU A 104 8.54 -0.90 -7.34
C LEU A 104 9.87 -1.43 -6.82
N GLU A 105 10.93 -1.26 -7.59
CA GLU A 105 12.28 -1.71 -7.19
C GLU A 105 12.73 -1.07 -5.88
N GLU A 106 12.58 0.23 -5.75
CA GLU A 106 12.91 0.94 -4.51
C GLU A 106 12.00 0.52 -3.36
N SER A 107 10.73 0.22 -3.65
CA SER A 107 9.78 -0.26 -2.63
C SER A 107 10.20 -1.63 -2.09
N VAL A 108 10.66 -2.52 -2.95
CA VAL A 108 11.16 -3.85 -2.54
C VAL A 108 12.39 -3.68 -1.64
N GLU A 109 13.31 -2.81 -2.02
CA GLU A 109 14.49 -2.52 -1.20
C GLU A 109 14.09 -1.99 0.18
N TYR A 110 13.11 -1.08 0.20
CA TYR A 110 12.60 -0.49 1.44
C TYR A 110 12.03 -1.56 2.38
N VAL A 111 11.17 -2.45 1.88
CA VAL A 111 10.56 -3.47 2.75
C VAL A 111 11.59 -4.49 3.25
N HIS A 112 12.61 -4.80 2.45
CA HIS A 112 13.70 -5.68 2.90
C HIS A 112 14.49 -5.04 4.04
N MET A 113 14.78 -3.75 3.94
CA MET A 113 15.50 -3.02 5.00
C MET A 113 14.67 -2.94 6.28
N GLU A 114 13.36 -2.70 6.15
CA GLU A 114 12.46 -2.65 7.29
C GLU A 114 12.36 -4.02 7.98
N ASP A 115 12.29 -5.09 7.21
CA ASP A 115 12.27 -6.45 7.76
C ASP A 115 13.57 -6.76 8.50
N LEU A 116 14.70 -6.41 7.93
CA LEU A 116 15.99 -6.62 8.57
C LEU A 116 16.06 -5.88 9.90
N GLU A 117 15.61 -4.64 9.92
CA GLU A 117 15.60 -3.82 11.12
C GLU A 117 14.71 -4.42 12.21
N ARG A 118 13.51 -4.90 11.83
CA ARG A 118 12.59 -5.57 12.77
C ARG A 118 13.22 -6.83 13.36
N ASP A 119 13.84 -7.65 12.53
CA ASP A 119 14.48 -8.89 12.96
C ASP A 119 15.61 -8.62 13.95
N LEU A 120 16.39 -7.57 13.71
CA LEU A 120 17.47 -7.16 14.61
C LEU A 120 16.91 -6.69 15.98
N ILE A 121 15.82 -5.93 15.97
CA ILE A 121 15.18 -5.47 17.21
C ILE A 121 14.63 -6.66 18.00
N GLU A 122 14.00 -7.61 17.33
CA GLU A 122 13.47 -8.83 17.98
C GLU A 122 14.57 -9.67 18.62
N GLU A 123 15.74 -9.76 17.98
CA GLU A 123 16.88 -10.49 18.52
C GLU A 123 17.46 -9.84 19.78
N GLU A 124 17.35 -8.53 19.91
CA GLU A 124 17.84 -7.79 21.08
C GLU A 124 16.93 -7.92 22.30
N GLU A 125 15.67 -8.24 22.06
CA GLU A 125 14.69 -8.44 23.12
C GLU A 125 14.79 -9.85 23.74
#